data_0d5e5134ce952fd11e6843bc78181f3e
#
_entry.id   0d5e5134ce952fd11e6843bc78181f3e
#
_cell.length_a   1.000
_cell.length_b   1.000
_cell.length_c   1.000
_cell.angle_alpha   90.00
_cell.angle_beta   90.00
_cell.angle_gamma   90.00
#
_symmetry.space_group_name_H-M   'P 1'
#
loop_
_entity.id
_entity.type
_entity.pdbx_description
1 polymer ?
#
loop_
_entity_poly.entity_id
_entity_poly.type
_entity_poly.pdbx_seq_one_letter_code
_entity_poly.pdbx_strand_id
1 'polypeptide(L)'
;MKRVFLPLLAAGTISAVLSAGELTDLRAEYRDNQLFLQWKENDLPREARLTVWRSSAPITRENLPSVEPVADLLNPGSARDWWQDVDSFYVRKGNDKKSEEIFAGDVADAGKGKKIIPGFVIKENGRPLDPRSGLHVHTPEKPGTFHYAVSWKKGLHGAPEQLLPLASPVTVTAPGKAAPIRISGRKLAAGCAKGLPLIVQLHGRGGGAGVDSKGRARGTHLIFLDRSLGWREGLPVKFNLSVRRDCVQMELFDRVWIGRVMQGKEVADARDKVPAISTFWLGYNVNIGESNLGPEFRVDNYSERIILHLIRWAQEYLGTDPARTYAVGGSMGGSGAVQLATHFPDVFAAVRADVPVYSYTRERCNKVAPSAIRLVCSCGPFSAKNPARMPDGRDLLDYGNGAKNIARPEIDMPPIFATNGRNDWSIPWVNNPPFYRAANEARQAFQVFWNDGDHGMTSACPKDMRPNNRDLFRYRLDRGFVAFSNSSDNRDYGDGDPKKGDAVGWINRGLSFDEVKETPNRCEVTLRAAHPEIRYPVRADVTLRRRQQFHPAPGSTIQVTVNGKTTSMQVPSGPLTIPGIVFADSKPVTLLLEQ
;
A
#
# COMPACT_ATOMS: atom_id res chain seq x y z
N MET A 1 20.52 87.67 -9.90
CA MET A 1 20.75 86.50 -9.02
C MET A 1 19.52 86.28 -8.15
N LYS A 2 18.67 85.35 -8.53
CA LYS A 2 17.52 84.92 -7.71
C LYS A 2 17.73 83.43 -7.37
N ARG A 3 17.93 83.11 -6.10
CA ARG A 3 18.00 81.75 -5.59
C ARG A 3 16.58 81.26 -5.40
N VAL A 4 16.26 80.13 -6.08
CA VAL A 4 15.03 79.36 -5.89
C VAL A 4 15.32 78.29 -4.89
N PHE A 5 14.60 78.25 -3.76
CA PHE A 5 14.57 77.19 -2.80
C PHE A 5 13.53 76.18 -3.26
N LEU A 6 13.95 74.89 -3.49
CA LEU A 6 13.06 73.72 -3.60
C LEU A 6 12.88 73.14 -2.23
N PRO A 7 11.66 72.76 -1.83
CA PRO A 7 11.45 72.00 -0.62
C PRO A 7 11.76 70.50 -0.86
N LEU A 8 12.55 69.90 0.06
CA LEU A 8 12.76 68.46 0.14
C LEU A 8 11.43 67.78 0.61
N LEU A 9 10.80 67.00 -0.30
CA LEU A 9 9.77 66.07 0.07
C LEU A 9 10.45 64.87 0.78
N ALA A 10 10.19 64.72 2.05
CA ALA A 10 10.54 63.50 2.80
C ALA A 10 9.63 62.37 2.31
N ALA A 11 10.21 61.44 1.54
CA ALA A 11 9.56 60.16 1.21
C ALA A 11 9.49 59.30 2.48
N GLY A 12 8.33 59.30 3.11
CA GLY A 12 8.04 58.32 4.16
C GLY A 12 7.99 56.92 3.56
N THR A 13 9.00 56.12 3.83
CA THR A 13 8.96 54.66 3.60
C THR A 13 7.89 54.08 4.50
N ILE A 14 6.72 53.79 3.97
CA ILE A 14 5.75 52.90 4.58
C ILE A 14 6.38 51.51 4.50
N SER A 15 7.04 51.09 5.57
CA SER A 15 7.36 49.67 5.81
C SER A 15 6.02 48.93 5.91
N ALA A 16 5.64 48.27 4.84
CA ALA A 16 4.59 47.28 4.91
C ALA A 16 5.08 46.23 5.92
N VAL A 17 4.54 46.27 7.13
CA VAL A 17 4.62 45.16 8.06
C VAL A 17 3.91 44.03 7.36
N LEU A 18 4.68 43.11 6.76
CA LEU A 18 4.18 41.83 6.29
C LEU A 18 3.56 41.16 7.53
N SER A 19 2.25 41.07 7.56
CA SER A 19 1.51 40.33 8.56
C SER A 19 2.13 38.93 8.65
N ALA A 20 2.72 38.61 9.79
CA ALA A 20 3.13 37.25 10.07
C ALA A 20 1.86 36.39 10.02
N GLY A 21 1.90 35.26 9.31
CA GLY A 21 0.77 34.34 9.19
C GLY A 21 0.21 33.96 10.57
N GLU A 22 -1.09 33.76 10.66
CA GLU A 22 -1.79 33.59 11.94
C GLU A 22 -2.69 32.35 11.92
N LEU A 23 -2.64 31.59 13.03
CA LEU A 23 -3.61 30.53 13.37
C LEU A 23 -4.68 31.11 14.28
N THR A 24 -5.95 30.81 13.97
CA THR A 24 -7.09 31.24 14.78
C THR A 24 -8.16 30.16 14.85
N ASP A 25 -9.13 30.30 15.76
CA ASP A 25 -10.36 29.52 15.83
C ASP A 25 -10.12 28.00 15.93
N LEU A 26 -9.21 27.58 16.82
CA LEU A 26 -9.00 26.15 17.08
C LEU A 26 -10.23 25.56 17.79
N ARG A 27 -10.81 24.53 17.17
CA ARG A 27 -11.97 23.80 17.66
C ARG A 27 -11.67 22.31 17.69
N ALA A 28 -12.31 21.62 18.63
CA ALA A 28 -12.24 20.17 18.79
C ALA A 28 -13.63 19.55 18.88
N GLU A 29 -13.82 18.41 18.22
CA GLU A 29 -15.03 17.58 18.32
C GLU A 29 -14.60 16.12 18.50
N TYR A 30 -14.98 15.51 19.62
CA TYR A 30 -14.80 14.06 19.81
C TYR A 30 -16.10 13.35 19.48
N ARG A 31 -16.07 12.51 18.44
CA ARG A 31 -17.22 11.71 17.98
C ARG A 31 -16.73 10.48 17.24
N ASP A 32 -17.54 9.45 17.18
CA ASP A 32 -17.25 8.20 16.45
C ASP A 32 -15.85 7.62 16.79
N ASN A 33 -15.46 7.75 18.07
CA ASN A 33 -14.15 7.36 18.61
C ASN A 33 -12.96 8.11 18.01
N GLN A 34 -13.19 9.22 17.32
CA GLN A 34 -12.16 10.06 16.72
C GLN A 34 -12.23 11.49 17.24
N LEU A 35 -11.07 12.12 17.35
CA LEU A 35 -10.95 13.54 17.63
C LEU A 35 -10.71 14.29 16.33
N PHE A 36 -11.57 15.25 16.04
CA PHE A 36 -11.48 16.17 14.93
C PHE A 36 -11.02 17.53 15.43
N LEU A 37 -9.82 17.95 15.07
CA LEU A 37 -9.29 19.28 15.35
C LEU A 37 -9.33 20.10 14.06
N GLN A 38 -9.88 21.31 14.15
CA GLN A 38 -10.03 22.24 13.03
C GLN A 38 -9.56 23.62 13.47
N TRP A 39 -8.88 24.35 12.59
CA TRP A 39 -8.44 25.72 12.82
C TRP A 39 -8.45 26.53 11.54
N LYS A 40 -8.39 27.85 11.66
CA LYS A 40 -8.24 28.76 10.53
C LYS A 40 -6.78 29.12 10.33
N GLU A 41 -6.41 29.29 9.07
CA GLU A 41 -5.07 29.69 8.63
C GLU A 41 -5.18 30.98 7.85
N ASN A 42 -4.60 32.07 8.40
CA ASN A 42 -4.59 33.37 7.78
C ASN A 42 -3.17 33.65 7.27
N ASP A 43 -3.00 33.74 5.95
CA ASP A 43 -1.75 34.12 5.28
C ASP A 43 -0.49 33.39 5.75
N LEU A 44 -0.63 32.09 6.12
CA LEU A 44 0.53 31.27 6.47
C LEU A 44 1.49 31.17 5.28
N PRO A 45 2.80 31.31 5.48
CA PRO A 45 3.76 31.12 4.42
C PRO A 45 3.77 29.67 3.93
N ARG A 46 4.15 29.44 2.69
CA ARG A 46 4.23 28.08 2.09
C ARG A 46 5.16 27.15 2.87
N GLU A 47 6.20 27.70 3.46
CA GLU A 47 7.18 26.98 4.27
C GLU A 47 6.68 26.70 5.69
N ALA A 48 5.49 27.17 6.06
CA ALA A 48 4.92 26.87 7.37
C ALA A 48 4.75 25.35 7.54
N ARG A 49 5.09 24.88 8.72
CA ARG A 49 4.88 23.51 9.18
C ARG A 49 4.16 23.56 10.51
N LEU A 50 3.04 22.84 10.57
CA LEU A 50 2.19 22.85 11.72
C LEU A 50 2.42 21.60 12.55
N THR A 51 2.29 21.74 13.87
CA THR A 51 2.38 20.65 14.83
C THR A 51 1.13 20.65 15.69
N VAL A 52 0.52 19.48 15.88
CA VAL A 52 -0.58 19.26 16.80
C VAL A 52 -0.04 18.64 18.07
N TRP A 53 -0.34 19.22 19.20
CA TRP A 53 0.14 18.83 20.53
C TRP A 53 -0.98 18.30 21.40
N ARG A 54 -0.66 17.35 22.28
CA ARG A 54 -1.58 16.81 23.29
C ARG A 54 -0.88 16.66 24.63
N SER A 55 -1.56 17.05 25.71
CA SER A 55 -1.07 16.89 27.08
C SER A 55 -2.22 16.61 28.04
N SER A 56 -1.93 16.00 29.18
CA SER A 56 -2.86 15.91 30.31
C SER A 56 -2.94 17.23 31.13
N ALA A 57 -2.06 18.18 30.87
CA ALA A 57 -2.01 19.50 31.49
C ALA A 57 -2.13 20.60 30.42
N PRO A 58 -2.50 21.83 30.78
CA PRO A 58 -2.53 22.96 29.86
C PRO A 58 -1.19 23.14 29.13
N ILE A 59 -1.26 23.40 27.83
CA ILE A 59 -0.08 23.55 26.96
C ILE A 59 0.28 25.02 26.87
N THR A 60 1.51 25.36 27.25
CA THR A 60 2.07 26.71 27.19
C THR A 60 3.40 26.71 26.41
N ARG A 61 3.93 27.88 26.06
CA ARG A 61 5.25 27.95 25.41
C ARG A 61 6.37 27.38 26.29
N GLU A 62 6.25 27.54 27.58
CA GLU A 62 7.26 27.13 28.56
C GLU A 62 7.36 25.61 28.68
N ASN A 63 6.22 24.89 28.68
CA ASN A 63 6.23 23.44 28.83
C ASN A 63 6.24 22.68 27.48
N LEU A 64 6.09 23.39 26.34
CA LEU A 64 6.03 22.79 25.01
C LEU A 64 7.18 21.83 24.68
N PRO A 65 8.45 22.07 25.11
CA PRO A 65 9.54 21.15 24.82
C PRO A 65 9.39 19.75 25.45
N SER A 66 8.55 19.62 26.51
CA SER A 66 8.26 18.35 27.17
C SER A 66 6.95 17.69 26.71
N VAL A 67 6.21 18.33 25.80
CA VAL A 67 4.95 17.81 25.26
C VAL A 67 5.20 17.00 24.01
N GLU A 68 4.67 15.78 23.95
CA GLU A 68 4.78 14.94 22.78
C GLU A 68 3.79 15.38 21.69
N PRO A 69 4.23 15.56 20.44
CA PRO A 69 3.33 15.89 19.33
C PRO A 69 2.48 14.69 18.93
N VAL A 70 1.19 14.93 18.67
CA VAL A 70 0.28 13.96 18.06
C VAL A 70 0.49 13.89 16.54
N ALA A 71 0.78 15.03 15.93
CA ALA A 71 1.19 15.14 14.54
C ALA A 71 2.19 16.29 14.38
N ASP A 72 3.14 16.13 13.49
CA ASP A 72 4.18 17.11 13.20
C ASP A 72 4.33 17.32 11.70
N LEU A 73 4.85 18.49 11.31
CA LEU A 73 5.13 18.85 9.92
C LEU A 73 3.91 18.83 8.99
N LEU A 74 2.71 19.08 9.51
CA LEU A 74 1.52 19.25 8.68
C LEU A 74 1.71 20.45 7.73
N ASN A 75 1.28 20.28 6.48
CA ASN A 75 1.24 21.38 5.53
C ASN A 75 0.04 22.31 5.78
N PRO A 76 0.15 23.61 5.49
CA PRO A 76 -1.01 24.50 5.44
C PRO A 76 -2.10 23.98 4.50
N GLY A 77 -3.35 24.26 4.83
CA GLY A 77 -4.51 23.79 4.06
C GLY A 77 -4.75 22.29 4.19
N SER A 78 -4.42 21.70 5.32
CA SER A 78 -4.58 20.26 5.56
C SER A 78 -6.05 19.78 5.52
N ALA A 79 -7.03 20.68 5.54
CA ALA A 79 -8.43 20.36 5.32
C ALA A 79 -8.80 20.16 3.85
N ARG A 80 -7.93 20.53 2.90
CA ARG A 80 -8.17 20.39 1.46
C ARG A 80 -8.24 18.93 1.03
N ASP A 81 -9.25 18.58 0.24
CA ASP A 81 -9.42 17.23 -0.33
C ASP A 81 -8.53 17.06 -1.57
N TRP A 82 -7.24 16.93 -1.35
CA TRP A 82 -6.23 16.77 -2.41
C TRP A 82 -6.44 15.49 -3.26
N TRP A 83 -7.21 14.52 -2.80
CA TRP A 83 -7.57 13.35 -3.60
C TRP A 83 -8.36 13.72 -4.85
N GLN A 84 -9.17 14.76 -4.79
CA GLN A 84 -9.92 15.26 -5.96
C GLN A 84 -9.00 15.86 -7.02
N ASP A 85 -7.86 16.43 -6.61
CA ASP A 85 -6.84 16.91 -7.53
C ASP A 85 -6.20 15.76 -8.30
N VAL A 86 -5.78 14.75 -7.57
CA VAL A 86 -5.13 13.58 -8.13
C VAL A 86 -6.07 12.88 -9.11
N ASP A 87 -7.34 12.70 -8.76
CA ASP A 87 -8.34 12.10 -9.63
C ASP A 87 -8.51 12.90 -10.93
N SER A 88 -8.54 14.23 -10.86
CA SER A 88 -8.66 15.09 -12.05
C SER A 88 -7.41 15.04 -12.95
N PHE A 89 -6.23 14.84 -12.37
CA PHE A 89 -4.97 14.70 -13.10
C PHE A 89 -4.88 13.38 -13.87
N TYR A 90 -5.29 12.27 -13.27
CA TYR A 90 -5.19 10.96 -13.91
C TYR A 90 -6.30 10.67 -14.92
N VAL A 91 -7.46 11.25 -14.76
CA VAL A 91 -8.58 11.14 -15.73
C VAL A 91 -8.29 11.95 -17.00
N ARG A 92 -7.49 13.00 -16.94
CA ARG A 92 -7.02 13.72 -18.13
C ARG A 92 -5.78 13.04 -18.66
N LYS A 93 -5.94 12.23 -19.71
CA LYS A 93 -4.84 11.66 -20.49
C LYS A 93 -3.81 12.75 -20.79
N GLY A 94 -2.56 12.51 -20.35
CA GLY A 94 -1.42 13.41 -20.40
C GLY A 94 -1.30 14.26 -21.67
N ASN A 95 -0.56 15.31 -21.59
CA ASN A 95 -0.23 16.40 -22.52
C ASN A 95 -1.05 17.68 -22.39
N ASP A 96 -1.95 17.82 -21.43
CA ASP A 96 -2.58 19.11 -21.22
C ASP A 96 -1.71 19.96 -20.26
N LYS A 97 -0.98 20.93 -20.84
CA LYS A 97 -0.19 21.92 -20.07
C LYS A 97 -1.01 22.67 -19.01
N LYS A 98 -2.34 22.67 -19.13
CA LYS A 98 -3.26 23.25 -18.15
C LYS A 98 -3.32 22.45 -16.83
N SER A 99 -2.90 21.20 -16.80
CA SER A 99 -2.84 20.41 -15.56
C SER A 99 -1.76 20.92 -14.59
N GLU A 100 -0.63 21.42 -15.11
CA GLU A 100 0.42 22.04 -14.28
C GLU A 100 -0.07 23.30 -13.55
N GLU A 101 -0.95 24.08 -14.18
CA GLU A 101 -1.54 25.26 -13.58
C GLU A 101 -2.57 24.96 -12.49
N ILE A 102 -3.28 23.81 -12.59
CA ILE A 102 -4.28 23.39 -11.59
C ILE A 102 -3.61 23.03 -10.25
N PHE A 103 -2.43 22.43 -10.29
CA PHE A 103 -1.71 21.99 -9.09
C PHE A 103 -0.83 23.08 -8.45
N ALA A 104 -0.40 24.05 -9.24
CA ALA A 104 0.34 25.22 -8.74
C ALA A 104 -0.58 26.31 -8.14
N GLY A 105 -1.90 26.19 -8.34
CA GLY A 105 -2.85 27.21 -7.95
C GLY A 105 -3.12 27.20 -6.45
N ASP A 106 -2.61 28.21 -5.75
CA ASP A 106 -3.15 28.64 -4.47
C ASP A 106 -4.65 28.91 -4.62
N VAL A 107 -5.40 28.68 -3.55
CA VAL A 107 -6.81 29.07 -3.44
C VAL A 107 -7.03 30.56 -3.75
N ALA A 108 -6.00 31.38 -3.60
CA ALA A 108 -5.97 32.78 -4.01
C ALA A 108 -6.28 33.02 -5.51
N ASP A 109 -6.07 32.03 -6.37
CA ASP A 109 -6.37 32.13 -7.81
C ASP A 109 -7.82 31.78 -8.19
N ALA A 110 -8.66 31.42 -7.21
CA ALA A 110 -10.08 31.11 -7.43
C ALA A 110 -10.85 32.24 -8.12
N GLY A 111 -10.48 33.49 -7.87
CA GLY A 111 -11.05 34.66 -8.54
C GLY A 111 -10.76 34.76 -10.05
N LYS A 112 -9.88 33.90 -10.58
CA LYS A 112 -9.48 33.86 -12.00
C LYS A 112 -10.16 32.72 -12.78
N GLY A 113 -11.24 32.15 -12.26
CA GLY A 113 -11.98 31.06 -12.92
C GLY A 113 -11.32 29.67 -12.83
N LYS A 114 -10.31 29.49 -11.99
CA LYS A 114 -9.72 28.18 -11.71
C LYS A 114 -10.63 27.37 -10.78
N LYS A 115 -10.69 26.05 -10.97
CA LYS A 115 -11.49 25.15 -10.14
C LYS A 115 -10.96 25.14 -8.71
N ILE A 116 -11.78 25.56 -7.75
CA ILE A 116 -11.46 25.46 -6.32
C ILE A 116 -11.61 23.99 -5.89
N ILE A 117 -10.58 23.46 -5.24
CA ILE A 117 -10.64 22.15 -4.62
C ILE A 117 -11.30 22.33 -3.26
N PRO A 118 -12.41 21.64 -2.99
CA PRO A 118 -13.08 21.75 -1.71
C PRO A 118 -12.26 21.09 -0.59
N GLY A 119 -12.58 21.41 0.65
CA GLY A 119 -12.09 20.67 1.80
C GLY A 119 -12.74 19.31 1.92
N PHE A 120 -12.22 18.49 2.85
CA PHE A 120 -12.82 17.20 3.18
C PHE A 120 -14.22 17.33 3.74
N VAL A 121 -15.07 16.36 3.39
CA VAL A 121 -16.33 16.14 4.08
C VAL A 121 -16.07 15.24 5.27
N ILE A 122 -16.18 15.78 6.48
CA ILE A 122 -15.86 15.06 7.72
C ILE A 122 -17.08 14.49 8.46
N LYS A 123 -18.28 14.76 7.96
CA LYS A 123 -19.55 14.19 8.46
C LYS A 123 -20.36 13.64 7.29
N GLU A 124 -21.03 12.52 7.51
CA GLU A 124 -21.91 11.93 6.50
C GLU A 124 -22.95 12.97 6.06
N ASN A 125 -23.09 13.19 4.75
CA ASN A 125 -23.93 14.24 4.15
C ASN A 125 -23.61 15.68 4.61
N GLY A 126 -22.41 15.90 5.18
CA GLY A 126 -21.94 17.21 5.60
C GLY A 126 -21.51 18.09 4.42
N ARG A 127 -21.29 19.37 4.70
CA ARG A 127 -20.66 20.30 3.75
C ARG A 127 -19.14 20.12 3.79
N PRO A 128 -18.44 20.31 2.67
CA PRO A 128 -16.99 20.38 2.65
C PRO A 128 -16.47 21.48 3.59
N LEU A 129 -15.34 21.21 4.24
CA LEU A 129 -14.62 22.25 4.99
C LEU A 129 -14.07 23.34 4.05
N ASP A 130 -13.72 24.50 4.61
CA ASP A 130 -12.95 25.51 3.86
C ASP A 130 -11.57 24.90 3.53
N PRO A 131 -11.17 24.84 2.27
CA PRO A 131 -9.88 24.26 1.86
C PRO A 131 -8.67 25.04 2.36
N ARG A 132 -8.88 26.26 2.88
CA ARG A 132 -7.83 27.11 3.50
C ARG A 132 -7.71 26.91 5.00
N SER A 133 -8.42 25.94 5.55
CA SER A 133 -8.36 25.62 6.98
C SER A 133 -7.47 24.41 7.25
N GLY A 134 -7.07 24.26 8.49
CA GLY A 134 -6.39 23.07 8.97
C GLY A 134 -7.37 22.02 9.49
N LEU A 135 -7.00 20.77 9.30
CA LEU A 135 -7.69 19.60 9.84
C LEU A 135 -6.69 18.58 10.34
N HIS A 136 -6.90 18.11 11.56
CA HIS A 136 -6.24 16.91 12.07
C HIS A 136 -7.28 15.98 12.69
N VAL A 137 -7.16 14.69 12.41
CA VAL A 137 -8.04 13.65 12.97
C VAL A 137 -7.20 12.51 13.50
N HIS A 138 -7.49 12.06 14.70
CA HIS A 138 -6.84 10.87 15.27
C HIS A 138 -7.79 10.11 16.20
N THR A 139 -7.45 8.84 16.47
CA THR A 139 -8.15 7.98 17.41
C THR A 139 -7.38 7.93 18.71
N PRO A 140 -7.88 8.51 19.81
CA PRO A 140 -7.24 8.38 21.12
C PRO A 140 -7.24 6.92 21.58
N GLU A 141 -6.10 6.46 22.10
CA GLU A 141 -5.94 5.06 22.55
C GLU A 141 -6.45 4.84 23.98
N LYS A 142 -6.48 5.91 24.80
CA LYS A 142 -6.81 5.84 26.23
C LYS A 142 -7.87 6.86 26.60
N PRO A 143 -8.77 6.52 27.55
CA PRO A 143 -9.68 7.50 28.13
C PRO A 143 -8.92 8.55 28.92
N GLY A 144 -9.48 9.73 29.07
CA GLY A 144 -8.89 10.82 29.84
C GLY A 144 -9.35 12.18 29.37
N THR A 145 -8.92 13.21 30.09
CA THR A 145 -9.13 14.61 29.72
C THR A 145 -7.80 15.16 29.19
N PHE A 146 -7.81 15.70 27.99
CA PHE A 146 -6.60 16.14 27.30
C PHE A 146 -6.73 17.57 26.81
N HIS A 147 -5.66 18.31 26.96
CA HIS A 147 -5.43 19.63 26.36
C HIS A 147 -4.79 19.46 24.99
N TYR A 148 -5.20 20.27 24.03
CA TYR A 148 -4.66 20.30 22.70
C TYR A 148 -4.21 21.70 22.31
N ALA A 149 -3.21 21.77 21.45
CA ALA A 149 -2.76 23.02 20.84
C ALA A 149 -2.29 22.75 19.41
N VAL A 150 -2.32 23.80 18.59
CA VAL A 150 -1.67 23.79 17.28
C VAL A 150 -0.62 24.89 17.27
N SER A 151 0.55 24.57 16.74
CA SER A 151 1.59 25.56 16.51
C SER A 151 2.05 25.53 15.08
N TRP A 152 2.67 26.61 14.61
CA TRP A 152 3.36 26.58 13.32
C TRP A 152 4.76 27.17 13.46
N LYS A 153 5.67 26.73 12.60
CA LYS A 153 7.05 27.22 12.44
C LYS A 153 7.41 27.32 10.98
N LYS A 154 8.42 28.09 10.64
CA LYS A 154 8.95 28.18 9.30
C LYS A 154 9.96 27.07 9.05
N GLY A 155 9.70 26.20 8.07
CA GLY A 155 10.58 25.07 7.73
C GLY A 155 10.57 23.95 8.77
N LEU A 156 11.61 23.11 8.74
CA LEU A 156 11.71 21.88 9.56
C LEU A 156 12.20 22.15 10.98
N HIS A 157 13.00 23.17 11.17
CA HIS A 157 13.71 23.46 12.43
C HIS A 157 13.31 24.80 13.00
N GLY A 158 13.54 24.98 14.29
CA GLY A 158 13.28 26.23 15.01
C GLY A 158 12.12 26.14 15.98
N ALA A 159 11.98 27.18 16.80
CA ALA A 159 10.88 27.34 17.73
C ALA A 159 9.59 27.71 16.99
N PRO A 160 8.41 27.39 17.55
CA PRO A 160 7.14 27.83 16.99
C PRO A 160 7.02 29.37 16.93
N GLU A 161 6.62 29.89 15.78
CA GLU A 161 6.26 31.30 15.61
C GLU A 161 5.00 31.65 16.41
N GLN A 162 4.02 30.72 16.38
CA GLN A 162 2.78 30.83 17.14
C GLN A 162 2.41 29.49 17.79
N LEU A 163 1.81 29.56 18.96
CA LEU A 163 1.12 28.46 19.66
C LEU A 163 -0.32 28.89 19.90
N LEU A 164 -1.27 28.10 19.40
CA LEU A 164 -2.71 28.31 19.58
C LEU A 164 -3.27 27.16 20.43
N PRO A 165 -3.49 27.37 21.75
CA PRO A 165 -4.11 26.36 22.59
C PRO A 165 -5.61 26.29 22.35
N LEU A 166 -6.19 25.08 22.53
CA LEU A 166 -7.62 24.90 22.59
C LEU A 166 -8.18 25.51 23.89
N ALA A 167 -9.28 26.24 23.77
CA ALA A 167 -9.85 26.99 24.90
C ALA A 167 -10.30 26.10 26.07
N SER A 168 -10.72 24.85 25.78
CA SER A 168 -11.16 23.89 26.80
C SER A 168 -10.61 22.49 26.50
N PRO A 169 -10.29 21.69 27.51
CA PRO A 169 -9.83 20.32 27.30
C PRO A 169 -10.95 19.45 26.71
N VAL A 170 -10.53 18.36 26.07
CA VAL A 170 -11.43 17.35 25.50
C VAL A 170 -11.43 16.12 26.39
N THR A 171 -12.61 15.66 26.79
CA THR A 171 -12.77 14.41 27.54
C THR A 171 -13.08 13.26 26.58
N VAL A 172 -12.21 12.24 26.61
CA VAL A 172 -12.35 10.98 25.88
C VAL A 172 -12.89 9.94 26.88
N THR A 173 -14.16 9.57 26.76
CA THR A 173 -14.81 8.68 27.73
C THR A 173 -14.64 7.21 27.40
N ALA A 174 -14.66 6.86 26.12
CA ALA A 174 -14.56 5.48 25.64
C ALA A 174 -13.74 5.48 24.35
N PRO A 175 -12.42 5.26 24.43
CA PRO A 175 -11.62 5.10 23.23
C PRO A 175 -12.06 3.84 22.50
N GLY A 176 -12.17 3.93 21.18
CA GLY A 176 -12.63 2.85 20.34
C GLY A 176 -11.97 2.89 18.98
N LYS A 177 -12.37 1.99 18.10
CA LYS A 177 -11.83 1.95 16.76
C LYS A 177 -12.43 3.04 15.88
N ALA A 178 -11.57 3.73 15.15
CA ALA A 178 -12.01 4.68 14.12
C ALA A 178 -12.78 3.95 13.01
N ALA A 179 -13.79 4.63 12.46
CA ALA A 179 -14.58 4.14 11.34
C ALA A 179 -14.45 5.08 10.14
N PRO A 180 -14.46 4.56 8.91
CA PRO A 180 -14.48 5.37 7.71
C PRO A 180 -15.79 6.19 7.62
N ILE A 181 -15.70 7.40 7.06
CA ILE A 181 -16.83 8.26 6.77
C ILE A 181 -17.32 7.96 5.35
N ARG A 182 -18.62 7.76 5.19
CA ARG A 182 -19.24 7.58 3.88
C ARG A 182 -19.34 8.92 3.14
N ILE A 183 -18.71 9.00 1.97
CA ILE A 183 -18.80 10.16 1.09
C ILE A 183 -20.03 10.03 0.19
N SER A 184 -20.22 8.86 -0.42
CA SER A 184 -21.34 8.58 -1.33
C SER A 184 -21.61 7.08 -1.46
N GLY A 185 -22.72 6.73 -2.11
CA GLY A 185 -23.10 5.35 -2.34
C GLY A 185 -24.01 4.78 -1.23
N ARG A 186 -24.17 3.46 -1.23
CA ARG A 186 -25.07 2.77 -0.30
C ARG A 186 -24.51 2.79 1.13
N LYS A 187 -25.37 3.03 2.12
CA LYS A 187 -25.01 2.87 3.53
C LYS A 187 -24.72 1.39 3.82
N LEU A 188 -23.61 1.13 4.48
CA LEU A 188 -23.18 -0.20 4.89
C LEU A 188 -23.59 -0.40 6.35
N ALA A 189 -24.40 -1.42 6.60
CA ALA A 189 -24.76 -1.80 7.96
C ALA A 189 -23.70 -2.70 8.58
N ALA A 190 -23.59 -2.68 9.91
CA ALA A 190 -22.77 -3.65 10.62
C ALA A 190 -23.22 -5.09 10.28
N GLY A 191 -22.27 -5.98 10.04
CA GLY A 191 -22.53 -7.38 9.70
C GLY A 191 -23.15 -7.61 8.30
N CYS A 192 -23.24 -6.59 7.43
CA CYS A 192 -23.86 -6.71 6.10
C CYS A 192 -23.12 -7.66 5.14
N ALA A 193 -21.92 -8.08 5.50
CA ALA A 193 -21.07 -8.99 4.73
C ALA A 193 -20.62 -10.21 5.55
N LYS A 194 -21.43 -10.63 6.52
CA LYS A 194 -21.08 -11.73 7.43
C LYS A 194 -20.68 -12.99 6.66
N GLY A 195 -19.47 -13.47 6.95
CA GLY A 195 -18.90 -14.68 6.38
C GLY A 195 -18.49 -14.57 4.90
N LEU A 196 -18.58 -13.40 4.26
CA LEU A 196 -18.11 -13.23 2.88
C LEU A 196 -16.59 -13.07 2.81
N PRO A 197 -15.95 -13.57 1.74
CA PRO A 197 -14.55 -13.29 1.46
C PRO A 197 -14.29 -11.80 1.21
N LEU A 198 -13.12 -11.33 1.60
CA LEU A 198 -12.64 -9.97 1.35
C LEU A 198 -11.56 -9.96 0.26
N ILE A 199 -11.79 -9.24 -0.81
CA ILE A 199 -10.80 -8.96 -1.85
C ILE A 199 -10.28 -7.55 -1.66
N VAL A 200 -8.99 -7.42 -1.37
CA VAL A 200 -8.25 -6.16 -1.29
C VAL A 200 -7.61 -5.93 -2.67
N GLN A 201 -8.22 -5.03 -3.44
CA GLN A 201 -7.72 -4.67 -4.75
C GLN A 201 -6.81 -3.46 -4.66
N LEU A 202 -5.56 -3.63 -4.99
CA LEU A 202 -4.54 -2.59 -5.02
C LEU A 202 -4.44 -2.02 -6.45
N HIS A 203 -4.63 -0.71 -6.57
CA HIS A 203 -4.56 -0.07 -7.88
C HIS A 203 -3.13 0.16 -8.34
N GLY A 204 -2.93 0.02 -9.65
CA GLY A 204 -1.75 0.50 -10.33
C GLY A 204 -1.72 2.04 -10.38
N ARG A 205 -0.62 2.59 -10.88
CA ARG A 205 -0.44 4.05 -10.93
C ARG A 205 -1.56 4.81 -11.66
N GLY A 206 -2.07 4.27 -12.74
CA GLY A 206 -3.13 4.87 -13.56
C GLY A 206 -4.54 4.48 -13.14
N GLY A 207 -4.70 3.80 -12.01
CA GLY A 207 -5.99 3.36 -11.50
C GLY A 207 -6.89 4.55 -11.17
N GLY A 208 -8.02 4.65 -11.85
CA GLY A 208 -9.02 5.68 -11.60
C GLY A 208 -9.72 5.49 -10.25
N ALA A 209 -10.40 6.52 -9.78
CA ALA A 209 -11.05 6.61 -8.48
C ALA A 209 -12.32 5.74 -8.34
N GLY A 210 -12.29 4.48 -8.77
CA GLY A 210 -13.46 3.58 -8.63
C GLY A 210 -14.70 4.07 -9.38
N VAL A 211 -14.52 4.81 -10.44
CA VAL A 211 -15.59 5.25 -11.35
C VAL A 211 -15.63 4.37 -12.60
N ASP A 212 -16.84 4.15 -13.13
CA ASP A 212 -16.98 3.49 -14.42
C ASP A 212 -16.59 4.43 -15.58
N SER A 213 -16.60 3.91 -16.80
CA SER A 213 -16.30 4.70 -18.02
C SER A 213 -17.20 5.93 -18.23
N LYS A 214 -18.29 6.04 -17.48
CA LYS A 214 -19.24 7.17 -17.48
C LYS A 214 -19.06 8.08 -16.28
N GLY A 215 -17.99 7.92 -15.49
CA GLY A 215 -17.72 8.71 -14.28
C GLY A 215 -18.64 8.38 -13.09
N ARG A 216 -19.39 7.27 -13.13
CA ARG A 216 -20.29 6.88 -12.04
C ARG A 216 -19.53 6.07 -11.00
N ALA A 217 -19.72 6.41 -9.74
CA ALA A 217 -19.15 5.69 -8.61
C ALA A 217 -19.57 4.22 -8.59
N ARG A 218 -18.60 3.31 -8.44
CA ARG A 218 -18.86 1.89 -8.21
C ARG A 218 -18.80 1.60 -6.72
N GLY A 219 -19.93 1.17 -6.14
CA GLY A 219 -20.02 0.82 -4.73
C GLY A 219 -20.15 2.02 -3.79
N THR A 220 -19.67 1.86 -2.57
CA THR A 220 -19.68 2.88 -1.53
C THR A 220 -18.32 3.54 -1.43
N HIS A 221 -18.28 4.86 -1.55
CA HIS A 221 -17.09 5.66 -1.40
C HIS A 221 -16.92 6.04 0.06
N LEU A 222 -15.77 5.69 0.60
CA LEU A 222 -15.40 5.91 1.99
C LEU A 222 -14.12 6.73 2.06
N ILE A 223 -14.00 7.54 3.10
CA ILE A 223 -12.76 8.19 3.47
C ILE A 223 -12.43 7.86 4.91
N PHE A 224 -11.20 7.45 5.13
CA PHE A 224 -10.63 7.25 6.44
C PHE A 224 -9.72 8.42 6.77
N LEU A 225 -10.09 9.19 7.80
CA LEU A 225 -9.43 10.45 8.13
C LEU A 225 -8.49 10.34 9.34
N ASP A 226 -8.34 9.16 9.92
CA ASP A 226 -7.48 8.98 11.07
C ASP A 226 -6.00 9.15 10.70
N ARG A 227 -5.43 10.25 11.12
CA ARG A 227 -4.05 10.62 10.84
C ARG A 227 -3.05 10.01 11.81
N SER A 228 -3.50 9.38 12.89
CA SER A 228 -2.63 8.67 13.83
C SER A 228 -2.01 7.41 13.23
N LEU A 229 -2.57 6.85 12.15
CA LEU A 229 -1.98 5.74 11.42
C LEU A 229 -0.83 6.15 10.49
N GLY A 230 -0.73 7.44 10.16
CA GLY A 230 0.35 7.98 9.37
C GLY A 230 1.54 8.38 10.24
N TRP A 231 2.69 8.58 9.59
CA TRP A 231 3.82 9.22 10.20
C TRP A 231 3.64 10.74 10.13
N ARG A 232 3.93 11.46 11.21
CA ARG A 232 3.92 12.93 11.33
C ARG A 232 2.66 13.62 10.80
N GLU A 233 2.41 13.57 9.51
CA GLU A 233 1.29 14.29 8.88
C GLU A 233 -0.02 13.52 8.96
N GLY A 234 0.02 12.18 9.03
CA GLY A 234 -1.14 11.34 8.82
C GLY A 234 -1.79 11.60 7.47
N LEU A 235 -2.39 10.61 6.88
CA LEU A 235 -2.97 10.74 5.55
C LEU A 235 -4.41 10.28 5.53
N PRO A 236 -5.33 11.12 5.02
CA PRO A 236 -6.66 10.63 4.70
C PRO A 236 -6.56 9.60 3.59
N VAL A 237 -7.31 8.52 3.69
CA VAL A 237 -7.35 7.46 2.70
C VAL A 237 -8.74 7.35 2.13
N LYS A 238 -8.85 7.56 0.82
CA LYS A 238 -10.07 7.24 0.08
C LYS A 238 -10.01 5.81 -0.43
N PHE A 239 -11.10 5.11 -0.30
CA PHE A 239 -11.26 3.78 -0.86
C PHE A 239 -12.72 3.52 -1.24
N ASN A 240 -12.90 2.54 -2.14
CA ASN A 240 -14.22 2.11 -2.55
C ASN A 240 -14.51 0.72 -1.99
N LEU A 241 -15.76 0.48 -1.64
CA LEU A 241 -16.18 -0.80 -1.14
C LEU A 241 -17.46 -1.25 -1.82
N SER A 242 -17.42 -2.44 -2.40
CA SER A 242 -18.56 -3.06 -3.06
C SER A 242 -18.90 -4.37 -2.35
N VAL A 243 -20.05 -4.42 -1.69
CA VAL A 243 -20.59 -5.67 -1.14
C VAL A 243 -21.38 -6.35 -2.25
N ARG A 244 -20.88 -7.48 -2.71
CA ARG A 244 -21.48 -8.34 -3.74
C ARG A 244 -22.15 -9.54 -3.08
N ARG A 245 -22.82 -10.37 -3.89
CA ARG A 245 -23.49 -11.58 -3.37
C ARG A 245 -22.52 -12.58 -2.77
N ASP A 246 -21.30 -12.68 -3.30
CA ASP A 246 -20.31 -13.71 -3.03
C ASP A 246 -18.99 -13.20 -2.43
N CYS A 247 -18.80 -11.89 -2.37
CA CYS A 247 -17.60 -11.28 -1.79
C CYS A 247 -17.79 -9.80 -1.46
N VAL A 248 -16.86 -9.28 -0.68
CA VAL A 248 -16.62 -7.84 -0.54
C VAL A 248 -15.38 -7.49 -1.35
N GLN A 249 -15.45 -6.47 -2.18
CA GLN A 249 -14.30 -5.92 -2.88
C GLN A 249 -13.98 -4.53 -2.30
N MET A 250 -12.79 -4.39 -1.75
CA MET A 250 -12.21 -3.14 -1.25
C MET A 250 -11.15 -2.68 -2.22
N GLU A 251 -11.33 -1.50 -2.82
CA GLU A 251 -10.40 -0.92 -3.80
C GLU A 251 -9.60 0.21 -3.14
N LEU A 252 -8.29 0.05 -3.11
CA LEU A 252 -7.36 0.96 -2.44
C LEU A 252 -6.43 1.63 -3.44
N PHE A 253 -6.09 2.89 -3.13
CA PHE A 253 -5.19 3.72 -3.91
C PHE A 253 -3.99 4.12 -3.06
N ASP A 254 -2.80 4.04 -3.63
CA ASP A 254 -1.56 4.41 -2.96
C ASP A 254 -1.13 5.82 -3.40
N ARG A 255 -1.41 6.80 -2.56
CA ARG A 255 -1.11 8.21 -2.80
C ARG A 255 -0.67 8.90 -1.51
N VAL A 256 0.26 9.82 -1.62
CA VAL A 256 0.66 10.74 -0.57
C VAL A 256 0.67 12.17 -1.08
N TRP A 257 0.12 13.10 -0.31
CA TRP A 257 0.16 14.51 -0.62
C TRP A 257 1.39 15.15 0.04
N ILE A 258 2.22 15.79 -0.77
CA ILE A 258 3.45 16.44 -0.32
C ILE A 258 3.30 17.95 -0.15
N GLY A 259 2.09 18.49 -0.39
CA GLY A 259 1.74 19.90 -0.16
C GLY A 259 2.36 20.90 -1.11
N ARG A 260 3.28 20.49 -1.97
CA ARG A 260 3.97 21.34 -2.96
C ARG A 260 4.44 20.53 -4.15
N VAL A 261 4.72 21.22 -5.25
CA VAL A 261 5.38 20.62 -6.41
C VAL A 261 6.84 20.39 -6.06
N MET A 262 7.32 19.17 -6.20
CA MET A 262 8.75 18.88 -6.08
C MET A 262 9.50 19.58 -7.22
N GLN A 263 10.46 20.43 -6.88
CA GLN A 263 11.32 21.13 -7.84
C GLN A 263 12.72 20.55 -7.76
N GLY A 264 13.27 20.09 -8.88
CA GLY A 264 14.67 19.67 -8.96
C GLY A 264 14.93 18.70 -10.10
N LYS A 265 16.21 18.45 -10.38
CA LYS A 265 16.68 17.48 -11.38
C LYS A 265 16.34 16.01 -11.02
N GLU A 266 15.89 15.78 -9.80
CA GLU A 266 15.58 14.46 -9.25
C GLU A 266 14.18 14.00 -9.61
N VAL A 267 13.29 14.89 -10.03
CA VAL A 267 11.97 14.57 -10.56
C VAL A 267 12.11 14.32 -12.06
N ALA A 268 12.43 13.09 -12.43
CA ALA A 268 12.75 12.73 -13.80
C ALA A 268 11.52 12.67 -14.75
N ASP A 269 10.29 12.68 -14.21
CA ASP A 269 9.06 12.63 -14.99
C ASP A 269 8.21 13.87 -14.71
N ALA A 270 7.89 14.63 -15.76
CA ALA A 270 7.01 15.81 -15.65
C ALA A 270 5.65 15.50 -15.00
N ARG A 271 5.22 14.23 -15.06
CA ARG A 271 4.02 13.74 -14.38
C ARG A 271 4.15 13.68 -12.87
N ASP A 272 5.36 13.71 -12.33
CA ASP A 272 5.64 13.67 -10.89
C ASP A 272 5.82 15.07 -10.26
N LYS A 273 5.60 16.13 -11.04
CA LYS A 273 5.56 17.53 -10.54
C LYS A 273 4.28 17.89 -9.79
N VAL A 274 3.47 16.92 -9.46
CA VAL A 274 2.21 17.12 -8.74
C VAL A 274 2.41 17.01 -7.23
N PRO A 275 1.60 17.71 -6.41
CA PRO A 275 1.71 17.66 -4.96
C PRO A 275 1.35 16.30 -4.34
N ALA A 276 0.90 15.35 -5.12
CA ALA A 276 0.59 13.98 -4.68
C ALA A 276 1.33 12.95 -5.54
N ILE A 277 2.04 12.04 -4.90
CA ILE A 277 2.79 10.96 -5.55
C ILE A 277 2.35 9.59 -5.03
N SER A 278 2.58 8.55 -5.82
CA SER A 278 2.42 7.17 -5.37
C SER A 278 3.69 6.67 -4.69
N THR A 279 3.55 5.78 -3.71
CA THR A 279 4.67 5.26 -2.92
C THR A 279 5.04 3.82 -3.29
N PHE A 280 4.43 3.25 -4.31
CA PHE A 280 4.59 1.83 -4.67
C PHE A 280 4.29 0.86 -3.50
N TRP A 281 3.39 1.27 -2.60
CA TRP A 281 2.98 0.53 -1.40
C TRP A 281 4.10 0.30 -0.38
N LEU A 282 5.27 0.96 -0.56
CA LEU A 282 6.43 0.90 0.35
C LEU A 282 6.49 2.02 1.38
N GLY A 283 5.53 2.94 1.35
CA GLY A 283 5.59 4.14 2.17
C GLY A 283 6.47 5.24 1.58
N TYR A 284 6.89 6.18 2.39
CA TYR A 284 7.61 7.37 1.94
C TYR A 284 8.58 7.89 3.00
N ASN A 285 9.54 8.70 2.55
CA ASN A 285 10.45 9.39 3.46
C ASN A 285 9.68 10.35 4.36
N VAL A 286 9.98 10.33 5.65
CA VAL A 286 9.31 11.16 6.66
C VAL A 286 9.46 12.67 6.41
N ASN A 287 10.45 13.06 5.62
CA ASN A 287 10.69 14.45 5.20
C ASN A 287 10.30 14.71 3.74
N ILE A 288 9.45 13.85 3.15
CA ILE A 288 8.97 14.03 1.78
C ILE A 288 8.32 15.41 1.63
N GLY A 289 8.53 16.03 0.49
CA GLY A 289 8.06 17.38 0.22
C GLY A 289 9.00 18.50 0.69
N GLU A 290 10.06 18.18 1.44
CA GLU A 290 11.08 19.15 1.83
C GLU A 290 12.18 19.30 0.76
N SER A 291 12.81 20.47 0.69
CA SER A 291 13.93 20.71 -0.23
C SER A 291 15.16 19.88 0.12
N ASN A 292 15.29 19.49 1.38
CA ASN A 292 16.32 18.61 1.89
C ASN A 292 15.67 17.49 2.71
N LEU A 293 15.85 16.24 2.28
CA LEU A 293 15.33 15.07 2.97
C LEU A 293 16.05 14.75 4.30
N GLY A 294 17.01 15.60 4.69
CA GLY A 294 17.80 15.43 5.90
C GLY A 294 18.92 14.39 5.78
N PRO A 295 19.78 14.28 6.79
CA PRO A 295 20.89 13.33 6.82
C PRO A 295 20.42 11.88 7.03
N GLU A 296 19.25 11.70 7.63
CA GLU A 296 18.66 10.38 7.90
C GLU A 296 17.50 10.14 6.97
N PHE A 297 17.69 9.25 5.98
CA PHE A 297 16.63 8.81 5.08
C PHE A 297 15.77 7.76 5.77
N ARG A 298 14.81 8.21 6.56
CA ARG A 298 13.84 7.35 7.23
C ARG A 298 12.57 7.23 6.41
N VAL A 299 12.17 6.01 6.12
CA VAL A 299 10.94 5.68 5.39
C VAL A 299 9.96 5.01 6.33
N ASP A 300 8.71 5.44 6.31
CA ASP A 300 7.63 4.81 7.04
C ASP A 300 6.62 4.19 6.10
N ASN A 301 6.27 2.91 6.32
CA ASN A 301 5.28 2.21 5.51
C ASN A 301 3.87 2.35 6.09
N TYR A 302 3.33 3.55 6.00
CA TYR A 302 1.94 3.82 6.38
C TYR A 302 0.95 3.04 5.51
N SER A 303 1.27 2.77 4.23
CA SER A 303 0.37 2.08 3.30
C SER A 303 -0.01 0.70 3.82
N GLU A 304 0.95 -0.08 4.29
CA GLU A 304 0.68 -1.40 4.88
C GLU A 304 -0.15 -1.29 6.17
N ARG A 305 0.19 -0.35 7.06
CA ARG A 305 -0.58 -0.16 8.30
C ARG A 305 -2.03 0.20 8.04
N ILE A 306 -2.30 1.08 7.07
CA ILE A 306 -3.65 1.46 6.68
C ILE A 306 -4.40 0.27 6.09
N ILE A 307 -3.78 -0.49 5.18
CA ILE A 307 -4.39 -1.68 4.58
C ILE A 307 -4.79 -2.69 5.65
N LEU A 308 -3.88 -3.00 6.58
CA LEU A 308 -4.16 -3.93 7.68
C LEU A 308 -5.26 -3.41 8.61
N HIS A 309 -5.29 -2.10 8.87
CA HIS A 309 -6.37 -1.49 9.64
C HIS A 309 -7.72 -1.62 8.95
N LEU A 310 -7.79 -1.34 7.66
CA LEU A 310 -9.04 -1.44 6.88
C LEU A 310 -9.51 -2.89 6.73
N ILE A 311 -8.60 -3.85 6.61
CA ILE A 311 -8.94 -5.29 6.63
C ILE A 311 -9.59 -5.64 7.96
N ARG A 312 -8.98 -5.28 9.09
CA ARG A 312 -9.53 -5.54 10.43
C ARG A 312 -10.89 -4.87 10.62
N TRP A 313 -11.03 -3.61 10.19
CA TRP A 313 -12.31 -2.93 10.21
C TRP A 313 -13.38 -3.67 9.40
N ALA A 314 -13.06 -4.15 8.19
CA ALA A 314 -14.01 -4.90 7.38
C ALA A 314 -14.41 -6.24 8.04
N GLN A 315 -13.47 -6.94 8.65
CA GLN A 315 -13.74 -8.18 9.40
C GLN A 315 -14.63 -7.94 10.62
N GLU A 316 -14.37 -6.90 11.39
CA GLU A 316 -15.07 -6.60 12.63
C GLU A 316 -16.42 -5.91 12.39
N TYR A 317 -16.47 -4.91 11.53
CA TYR A 317 -17.68 -4.12 11.30
C TYR A 317 -18.61 -4.74 10.26
N LEU A 318 -18.07 -5.16 9.11
CA LEU A 318 -18.86 -5.77 8.03
C LEU A 318 -19.08 -7.26 8.25
N GLY A 319 -18.24 -7.90 9.07
CA GLY A 319 -18.29 -9.34 9.38
C GLY A 319 -17.70 -10.22 8.29
N THR A 320 -16.74 -9.72 7.48
CA THR A 320 -16.06 -10.56 6.48
C THR A 320 -15.29 -11.70 7.14
N ASP A 321 -15.14 -12.83 6.43
CA ASP A 321 -14.46 -14.02 6.96
C ASP A 321 -12.94 -13.77 7.08
N PRO A 322 -12.37 -13.75 8.30
CA PRO A 322 -10.93 -13.55 8.50
C PRO A 322 -10.04 -14.56 7.78
N ALA A 323 -10.52 -15.79 7.60
CA ALA A 323 -9.79 -16.83 6.90
C ALA A 323 -9.78 -16.67 5.37
N ARG A 324 -10.53 -15.71 4.83
CA ARG A 324 -10.72 -15.51 3.39
C ARG A 324 -10.44 -14.07 2.95
N THR A 325 -9.24 -13.58 3.24
CA THR A 325 -8.74 -12.28 2.75
C THR A 325 -7.75 -12.50 1.61
N TYR A 326 -7.93 -11.80 0.50
CA TYR A 326 -7.13 -11.95 -0.72
C TYR A 326 -6.61 -10.60 -1.17
N ALA A 327 -5.34 -10.54 -1.64
CA ALA A 327 -4.79 -9.35 -2.29
C ALA A 327 -4.74 -9.55 -3.80
N VAL A 328 -5.19 -8.57 -4.56
CA VAL A 328 -5.11 -8.59 -6.03
C VAL A 328 -4.67 -7.23 -6.56
N GLY A 329 -3.83 -7.23 -7.58
CA GLY A 329 -3.39 -5.97 -8.18
C GLY A 329 -2.63 -6.15 -9.48
N GLY A 330 -2.50 -5.05 -10.23
CA GLY A 330 -1.71 -4.99 -11.45
C GLY A 330 -0.68 -3.88 -11.39
N SER A 331 0.47 -4.06 -12.05
CA SER A 331 1.55 -3.07 -12.08
C SER A 331 2.01 -2.70 -10.66
N MET A 332 2.03 -1.43 -10.30
CA MET A 332 2.28 -0.98 -8.93
C MET A 332 1.40 -1.72 -7.90
N GLY A 333 0.10 -1.95 -8.20
CA GLY A 333 -0.79 -2.71 -7.31
C GLY A 333 -0.40 -4.18 -7.21
N GLY A 334 0.12 -4.78 -8.28
CA GLY A 334 0.71 -6.13 -8.26
C GLY A 334 1.94 -6.19 -7.36
N SER A 335 2.79 -5.16 -7.41
CA SER A 335 3.95 -5.04 -6.52
C SER A 335 3.53 -4.98 -5.05
N GLY A 336 2.50 -4.17 -4.73
CA GLY A 336 1.94 -4.11 -3.38
C GLY A 336 1.33 -5.44 -2.93
N ALA A 337 0.67 -6.18 -3.84
CA ALA A 337 0.11 -7.49 -3.53
C ALA A 337 1.20 -8.52 -3.16
N VAL A 338 2.32 -8.55 -3.89
CA VAL A 338 3.48 -9.42 -3.56
C VAL A 338 4.10 -9.03 -2.22
N GLN A 339 4.27 -7.72 -1.96
CA GLN A 339 4.82 -7.25 -0.69
C GLN A 339 3.94 -7.65 0.49
N LEU A 340 2.63 -7.39 0.41
CA LEU A 340 1.67 -7.79 1.45
C LEU A 340 1.70 -9.30 1.68
N ALA A 341 1.77 -10.11 0.61
CA ALA A 341 1.88 -11.56 0.73
C ALA A 341 3.12 -12.00 1.52
N THR A 342 4.26 -11.35 1.28
CA THR A 342 5.53 -11.73 1.88
C THR A 342 5.81 -11.08 3.24
N HIS A 343 5.18 -9.95 3.53
CA HIS A 343 5.29 -9.28 4.82
C HIS A 343 4.26 -9.78 5.86
N PHE A 344 3.05 -10.13 5.40
CA PHE A 344 1.93 -10.54 6.25
C PHE A 344 1.29 -11.84 5.75
N PRO A 345 2.04 -12.95 5.74
CA PRO A 345 1.58 -14.23 5.19
C PRO A 345 0.40 -14.83 5.94
N ASP A 346 0.18 -14.44 7.18
CA ASP A 346 -0.91 -14.83 8.07
C ASP A 346 -2.21 -14.02 7.85
N VAL A 347 -2.17 -12.98 7.03
CA VAL A 347 -3.34 -12.13 6.72
C VAL A 347 -4.02 -12.55 5.42
N PHE A 348 -3.24 -13.02 4.44
CA PHE A 348 -3.75 -13.30 3.09
C PHE A 348 -3.84 -14.80 2.80
N ALA A 349 -5.01 -15.24 2.34
CA ALA A 349 -5.24 -16.63 1.96
C ALA A 349 -4.59 -16.98 0.62
N ALA A 350 -4.64 -16.09 -0.35
CA ALA A 350 -3.95 -16.18 -1.65
C ALA A 350 -3.81 -14.79 -2.28
N VAL A 351 -2.93 -14.66 -3.28
CA VAL A 351 -2.59 -13.39 -3.94
C VAL A 351 -2.53 -13.56 -5.46
N ARG A 352 -3.05 -12.56 -6.19
CA ARG A 352 -2.83 -12.42 -7.63
C ARG A 352 -2.15 -11.09 -7.94
N ALA A 353 -1.03 -11.17 -8.66
CA ALA A 353 -0.18 -10.05 -9.01
C ALA A 353 0.11 -10.02 -10.51
N ASP A 354 -0.55 -9.13 -11.23
CA ASP A 354 -0.30 -8.95 -12.66
C ASP A 354 0.85 -7.94 -12.85
N VAL A 355 1.87 -8.29 -13.61
CA VAL A 355 3.07 -7.50 -13.93
C VAL A 355 3.67 -6.75 -12.72
N PRO A 356 4.00 -7.45 -11.63
CA PRO A 356 4.54 -6.85 -10.42
C PRO A 356 6.04 -6.53 -10.51
N VAL A 357 6.51 -5.55 -9.73
CA VAL A 357 7.91 -5.49 -9.28
C VAL A 357 8.04 -6.42 -8.08
N TYR A 358 8.84 -7.47 -8.21
CA TYR A 358 9.08 -8.39 -7.08
C TYR A 358 10.11 -7.86 -6.09
N SER A 359 11.11 -7.15 -6.60
CA SER A 359 12.21 -6.67 -5.75
C SER A 359 12.73 -5.33 -6.24
N TYR A 360 12.97 -4.42 -5.30
CA TYR A 360 13.66 -3.16 -5.54
C TYR A 360 15.14 -3.34 -5.17
N THR A 361 16.05 -3.15 -6.10
CA THR A 361 17.49 -3.28 -5.86
C THR A 361 18.22 -1.98 -6.20
N ARG A 362 19.37 -1.71 -5.55
CA ARG A 362 20.17 -0.48 -5.78
C ARG A 362 20.60 -0.32 -7.22
N GLU A 363 21.06 -1.38 -7.84
CA GLU A 363 21.52 -1.38 -9.24
C GLU A 363 20.42 -0.94 -10.20
N ARG A 364 19.18 -1.15 -9.81
CA ARG A 364 17.98 -0.84 -10.59
C ARG A 364 17.37 0.50 -10.26
N CYS A 365 17.45 0.93 -9.01
CA CYS A 365 17.07 2.29 -8.62
C CYS A 365 17.99 3.34 -9.27
N ASN A 366 19.21 2.96 -9.61
CA ASN A 366 20.16 3.81 -10.33
C ASN A 366 20.03 3.74 -11.86
N LYS A 367 19.30 2.78 -12.40
CA LYS A 367 18.97 2.68 -13.83
C LYS A 367 17.54 3.09 -14.06
N VAL A 368 17.33 3.90 -15.08
CA VAL A 368 16.13 4.65 -15.42
C VAL A 368 14.91 3.76 -15.75
N ALA A 369 14.48 2.92 -14.81
CA ALA A 369 13.16 2.30 -14.90
C ALA A 369 12.13 3.22 -14.23
N PRO A 370 10.98 3.50 -14.84
CA PRO A 370 9.97 4.41 -14.28
C PRO A 370 9.50 4.05 -12.86
N SER A 371 9.47 2.75 -12.53
CA SER A 371 9.15 2.27 -11.18
C SER A 371 10.21 2.66 -10.15
N ALA A 372 11.51 2.57 -10.51
CA ALA A 372 12.62 2.90 -9.63
C ALA A 372 12.72 4.42 -9.37
N ILE A 373 12.50 5.23 -10.40
CA ILE A 373 12.51 6.71 -10.27
C ILE A 373 11.49 7.16 -9.23
N ARG A 374 10.32 6.56 -9.20
CA ARG A 374 9.26 6.94 -8.25
C ARG A 374 9.59 6.58 -6.83
N LEU A 375 10.20 5.43 -6.62
CA LEU A 375 10.69 5.06 -5.31
C LEU A 375 11.76 6.04 -4.83
N VAL A 376 12.64 6.51 -5.72
CA VAL A 376 13.61 7.58 -5.41
C VAL A 376 12.88 8.88 -5.07
N CYS A 377 11.83 9.26 -5.80
CA CYS A 377 11.05 10.47 -5.52
C CYS A 377 10.31 10.39 -4.17
N SER A 378 9.80 9.22 -3.80
CA SER A 378 9.05 9.05 -2.54
C SER A 378 9.96 8.82 -1.33
N CYS A 379 11.07 8.14 -1.51
CA CYS A 379 11.94 7.69 -0.41
C CYS A 379 13.28 8.41 -0.35
N GLY A 380 13.68 9.10 -1.42
CA GLY A 380 14.97 9.79 -1.55
C GLY A 380 16.02 9.00 -2.32
N PRO A 381 17.16 9.63 -2.65
CA PRO A 381 18.24 8.99 -3.40
C PRO A 381 18.88 7.88 -2.57
N PHE A 382 18.96 6.68 -3.16
CA PHE A 382 19.60 5.54 -2.51
C PHE A 382 21.11 5.58 -2.74
N SER A 383 21.89 5.69 -1.68
CA SER A 383 23.34 5.53 -1.75
C SER A 383 23.83 4.50 -0.75
N ALA A 384 25.00 3.89 -1.03
CA ALA A 384 25.63 2.97 -0.08
C ALA A 384 26.02 3.66 1.23
N LYS A 385 26.33 4.98 1.15
CA LYS A 385 26.71 5.78 2.30
C LYS A 385 25.51 6.27 3.13
N ASN A 386 24.32 6.34 2.50
CA ASN A 386 23.11 6.85 3.14
C ASN A 386 21.87 6.05 2.66
N PRO A 387 21.69 4.82 3.17
CA PRO A 387 20.55 3.98 2.84
C PRO A 387 19.28 4.53 3.49
N ALA A 388 18.17 4.52 2.77
CA ALA A 388 16.85 4.75 3.36
C ALA A 388 16.52 3.59 4.33
N ARG A 389 16.14 3.93 5.57
CA ARG A 389 15.88 2.94 6.61
C ARG A 389 14.43 2.92 7.02
N MET A 390 13.92 1.71 7.22
CA MET A 390 12.63 1.46 7.84
C MET A 390 12.67 1.78 9.35
N PRO A 391 11.52 1.91 10.03
CA PRO A 391 11.47 2.17 11.47
C PRO A 391 12.18 1.11 12.32
N ASP A 392 12.24 -0.14 11.85
CA ASP A 392 12.94 -1.25 12.49
C ASP A 392 14.46 -1.30 12.18
N GLY A 393 14.98 -0.30 11.47
CA GLY A 393 16.39 -0.17 11.11
C GLY A 393 16.81 -0.90 9.85
N ARG A 394 15.94 -1.74 9.25
CA ARG A 394 16.25 -2.42 7.98
C ARG A 394 16.45 -1.42 6.84
N ASP A 395 17.31 -1.76 5.88
CA ASP A 395 17.38 -1.04 4.60
C ASP A 395 16.05 -1.18 3.86
N LEU A 396 15.53 -0.08 3.30
CA LEU A 396 14.28 -0.09 2.53
C LEU A 396 14.32 -1.07 1.35
N LEU A 397 15.47 -1.19 0.68
CA LEU A 397 15.62 -2.10 -0.46
C LEU A 397 15.66 -3.57 -0.02
N ASP A 398 16.12 -3.85 1.19
CA ASP A 398 16.01 -5.19 1.79
C ASP A 398 14.57 -5.47 2.21
N TYR A 399 13.88 -4.48 2.79
CA TYR A 399 12.47 -4.57 3.13
C TYR A 399 11.61 -4.86 1.89
N GLY A 400 11.82 -4.12 0.79
CA GLY A 400 11.12 -4.29 -0.49
C GLY A 400 11.70 -5.39 -1.39
N ASN A 401 12.58 -6.27 -0.88
CA ASN A 401 13.16 -7.36 -1.66
C ASN A 401 12.32 -8.63 -1.54
N GLY A 402 11.36 -8.78 -2.45
CA GLY A 402 10.47 -9.94 -2.45
C GLY A 402 11.21 -11.28 -2.61
N ALA A 403 12.33 -11.32 -3.34
CA ALA A 403 13.13 -12.54 -3.46
C ALA A 403 13.73 -12.96 -2.11
N LYS A 404 14.22 -12.01 -1.30
CA LYS A 404 14.65 -12.29 0.08
C LYS A 404 13.47 -12.68 0.97
N ASN A 405 12.35 -11.98 0.83
CA ASN A 405 11.20 -12.18 1.69
C ASN A 405 10.52 -13.53 1.45
N ILE A 406 10.46 -14.02 0.21
CA ILE A 406 9.87 -15.34 -0.11
C ILE A 406 10.83 -16.50 0.17
N ALA A 407 12.13 -16.24 0.27
CA ALA A 407 13.18 -17.24 0.56
C ALA A 407 13.18 -17.69 2.03
N ARG A 408 12.02 -17.87 2.63
CA ARG A 408 11.82 -18.33 4.02
C ARG A 408 11.03 -19.63 4.02
N PRO A 409 11.70 -20.80 3.89
CA PRO A 409 11.03 -22.08 3.76
C PRO A 409 10.19 -22.46 4.99
N GLU A 410 10.51 -21.92 6.16
CA GLU A 410 9.79 -22.15 7.43
C GLU A 410 8.47 -21.39 7.52
N ILE A 411 8.23 -20.38 6.67
CA ILE A 411 7.00 -19.57 6.67
C ILE A 411 6.06 -20.05 5.57
N ASP A 412 4.81 -20.29 5.90
CA ASP A 412 3.77 -20.65 4.93
C ASP A 412 3.24 -19.39 4.22
N MET A 413 3.92 -19.00 3.13
CA MET A 413 3.47 -17.87 2.30
C MET A 413 2.13 -18.20 1.62
N PRO A 414 1.24 -17.22 1.41
CA PRO A 414 0.04 -17.43 0.61
C PRO A 414 0.41 -17.81 -0.82
N PRO A 415 -0.37 -18.66 -1.51
CA PRO A 415 -0.18 -18.91 -2.93
C PRO A 415 -0.19 -17.62 -3.75
N ILE A 416 0.81 -17.45 -4.60
CA ILE A 416 0.98 -16.28 -5.48
C ILE A 416 0.81 -16.70 -6.93
N PHE A 417 -0.13 -16.04 -7.62
CA PHE A 417 -0.40 -16.20 -9.05
C PHE A 417 0.04 -14.92 -9.76
N ALA A 418 0.92 -15.04 -10.75
CA ALA A 418 1.48 -13.87 -11.40
C ALA A 418 1.54 -13.97 -12.92
N THR A 419 1.64 -12.82 -13.58
CA THR A 419 1.91 -12.69 -15.01
C THR A 419 3.01 -11.68 -15.24
N ASN A 420 3.88 -11.86 -16.25
CA ASN A 420 4.95 -10.92 -16.55
C ASN A 420 5.19 -10.82 -18.07
N GLY A 421 5.56 -9.62 -18.54
CA GLY A 421 6.06 -9.37 -19.87
C GLY A 421 7.58 -9.29 -19.88
N ARG A 422 8.25 -9.97 -20.80
CA ARG A 422 9.72 -9.94 -20.91
C ARG A 422 10.23 -8.59 -21.41
N ASN A 423 9.48 -7.93 -22.27
CA ASN A 423 9.79 -6.61 -22.83
C ASN A 423 9.08 -5.47 -22.09
N ASP A 424 8.65 -5.70 -20.85
CA ASP A 424 8.06 -4.66 -20.02
C ASP A 424 9.10 -3.58 -19.68
N TRP A 425 8.95 -2.40 -20.30
CA TRP A 425 9.82 -1.26 -20.08
C TRP A 425 9.63 -0.59 -18.71
N SER A 426 8.44 -0.74 -18.13
CA SER A 426 8.10 -0.15 -16.83
C SER A 426 8.60 -1.02 -15.66
N ILE A 427 8.57 -2.35 -15.86
CA ILE A 427 8.96 -3.35 -14.87
C ILE A 427 9.92 -4.33 -15.52
N PRO A 428 11.23 -4.03 -15.51
CA PRO A 428 12.22 -4.80 -16.23
C PRO A 428 12.29 -6.27 -15.81
N TRP A 429 12.42 -7.17 -16.83
CA TRP A 429 12.47 -8.63 -16.67
C TRP A 429 13.51 -9.11 -15.66
N VAL A 430 14.64 -8.42 -15.56
CA VAL A 430 15.72 -8.75 -14.64
C VAL A 430 15.29 -8.88 -13.17
N ASN A 431 14.10 -8.38 -12.80
CA ASN A 431 13.52 -8.52 -11.46
C ASN A 431 12.89 -9.88 -11.19
N ASN A 432 12.54 -10.61 -12.25
CA ASN A 432 11.66 -11.76 -12.15
C ASN A 432 12.41 -13.05 -11.80
N PRO A 433 13.47 -13.47 -12.54
CA PRO A 433 14.19 -14.71 -12.28
C PRO A 433 14.68 -14.90 -10.84
N PRO A 434 15.22 -13.89 -10.15
CA PRO A 434 15.62 -14.05 -8.74
C PRO A 434 14.47 -14.43 -7.82
N PHE A 435 13.27 -13.84 -8.03
CA PHE A 435 12.10 -14.18 -7.25
C PHE A 435 11.59 -15.60 -7.56
N TYR A 436 11.54 -15.97 -8.85
CA TYR A 436 11.08 -17.30 -9.29
C TYR A 436 11.96 -18.40 -8.71
N ARG A 437 13.27 -18.20 -8.73
CA ARG A 437 14.23 -19.13 -8.13
C ARG A 437 14.01 -19.24 -6.63
N ALA A 438 13.96 -18.11 -5.93
CA ALA A 438 13.77 -18.09 -4.47
C ALA A 438 12.45 -18.75 -4.04
N ALA A 439 11.36 -18.52 -4.77
CA ALA A 439 10.07 -19.16 -4.50
C ALA A 439 10.14 -20.69 -4.68
N ASN A 440 10.79 -21.14 -5.76
CA ASN A 440 10.95 -22.57 -6.04
C ASN A 440 11.86 -23.27 -5.00
N GLU A 441 13.00 -22.66 -4.66
CA GLU A 441 13.97 -23.19 -3.67
C GLU A 441 13.36 -23.24 -2.27
N ALA A 442 12.59 -22.20 -1.88
CA ALA A 442 11.87 -22.18 -0.62
C ALA A 442 10.58 -23.02 -0.64
N ARG A 443 10.27 -23.69 -1.76
CA ARG A 443 9.08 -24.52 -1.92
C ARG A 443 7.77 -23.80 -1.61
N GLN A 444 7.69 -22.52 -1.98
CA GLN A 444 6.47 -21.72 -1.82
C GLN A 444 5.49 -21.97 -2.98
N ALA A 445 4.21 -21.81 -2.73
CA ALA A 445 3.19 -21.97 -3.77
C ALA A 445 3.22 -20.75 -4.71
N PHE A 446 3.85 -20.93 -5.84
CA PHE A 446 4.05 -19.88 -6.84
C PHE A 446 3.72 -20.40 -8.24
N GLN A 447 2.88 -19.66 -8.96
CA GLN A 447 2.53 -19.93 -10.35
C GLN A 447 2.69 -18.65 -11.16
N VAL A 448 3.39 -18.71 -12.28
CA VAL A 448 3.60 -17.54 -13.14
C VAL A 448 3.58 -17.92 -14.61
N PHE A 449 3.05 -17.00 -15.40
CA PHE A 449 3.10 -17.01 -16.87
C PHE A 449 3.86 -15.78 -17.37
N TRP A 450 4.66 -15.94 -18.41
CA TRP A 450 5.31 -14.84 -19.12
C TRP A 450 5.28 -15.03 -20.63
N ASN A 451 5.39 -13.92 -21.36
CA ASN A 451 5.59 -13.87 -22.80
C ASN A 451 6.48 -12.69 -23.20
N ASP A 452 6.75 -12.52 -24.49
CA ASP A 452 7.53 -11.39 -25.02
C ASP A 452 6.77 -10.05 -25.06
N GLY A 453 5.61 -9.97 -24.43
CA GLY A 453 4.81 -8.74 -24.33
C GLY A 453 5.46 -7.67 -23.45
N ASP A 454 4.85 -6.49 -23.52
CA ASP A 454 5.16 -5.33 -22.69
C ASP A 454 4.32 -5.30 -21.39
N HIS A 455 4.15 -4.11 -20.83
CA HIS A 455 3.32 -3.89 -19.63
C HIS A 455 1.83 -4.27 -19.78
N GLY A 456 1.35 -4.39 -20.99
CA GLY A 456 -0.02 -4.79 -21.33
C GLY A 456 -0.23 -6.30 -21.53
N MET A 457 0.80 -7.13 -21.37
CA MET A 457 0.80 -8.55 -21.73
C MET A 457 -0.26 -9.40 -21.03
N THR A 458 -0.83 -8.95 -19.91
CA THR A 458 -1.80 -9.71 -19.10
C THR A 458 -3.01 -10.18 -19.91
N SER A 459 -3.43 -9.44 -20.94
CA SER A 459 -4.51 -9.82 -21.84
C SER A 459 -4.22 -11.07 -22.69
N ALA A 460 -2.94 -11.37 -22.92
CA ALA A 460 -2.47 -12.55 -23.67
C ALA A 460 -2.22 -13.77 -22.77
N CYS A 461 -2.41 -13.65 -21.44
CA CYS A 461 -2.21 -14.75 -20.51
C CYS A 461 -3.29 -15.83 -20.67
N PRO A 462 -2.93 -17.12 -20.79
CA PRO A 462 -3.89 -18.21 -20.79
C PRO A 462 -4.78 -18.19 -19.54
N LYS A 463 -6.05 -18.53 -19.69
CA LYS A 463 -7.04 -18.49 -18.59
C LYS A 463 -6.65 -19.41 -17.42
N ASP A 464 -6.03 -20.55 -17.72
CA ASP A 464 -5.54 -21.52 -16.74
C ASP A 464 -4.35 -20.99 -15.91
N MET A 465 -3.66 -19.94 -16.39
CA MET A 465 -2.52 -19.32 -15.70
C MET A 465 -2.87 -18.03 -14.95
N ARG A 466 -4.05 -17.47 -15.16
CA ARG A 466 -4.51 -16.25 -14.50
C ARG A 466 -5.87 -16.48 -13.84
N PRO A 467 -5.89 -17.00 -12.61
CA PRO A 467 -7.14 -17.26 -11.90
C PRO A 467 -7.95 -15.97 -11.77
N ASN A 468 -9.27 -16.08 -11.89
CA ASN A 468 -10.16 -14.99 -11.54
C ASN A 468 -10.25 -14.86 -10.00
N ASN A 469 -10.88 -13.81 -9.51
CA ASN A 469 -10.95 -13.57 -8.06
C ASN A 469 -11.66 -14.69 -7.29
N ARG A 470 -12.62 -15.40 -7.92
CA ARG A 470 -13.36 -16.49 -7.28
C ARG A 470 -12.54 -17.76 -7.17
N ASP A 471 -11.63 -18.00 -8.11
CA ASP A 471 -10.74 -19.17 -8.08
C ASP A 471 -9.81 -19.13 -6.87
N LEU A 472 -9.52 -17.91 -6.36
CA LEU A 472 -8.74 -17.73 -5.14
C LEU A 472 -9.47 -18.22 -3.88
N PHE A 473 -10.82 -18.26 -3.87
CA PHE A 473 -11.62 -18.58 -2.69
C PHE A 473 -11.44 -20.01 -2.19
N ARG A 474 -10.84 -20.88 -2.97
CA ARG A 474 -10.44 -22.23 -2.54
C ARG A 474 -9.35 -22.21 -1.47
N TYR A 475 -8.51 -21.18 -1.45
CA TYR A 475 -7.46 -21.00 -0.45
C TYR A 475 -8.02 -20.29 0.78
N ARG A 476 -7.67 -20.83 1.96
CA ARG A 476 -8.12 -20.31 3.24
C ARG A 476 -6.97 -20.30 4.23
N LEU A 477 -7.00 -19.41 5.22
CA LEU A 477 -6.00 -19.38 6.30
C LEU A 477 -6.16 -20.57 7.26
N ASP A 478 -7.37 -21.10 7.37
CA ASP A 478 -7.73 -22.23 8.23
C ASP A 478 -7.72 -23.58 7.51
N ARG A 479 -7.02 -23.69 6.37
CA ARG A 479 -6.89 -24.95 5.61
C ARG A 479 -5.49 -25.13 5.03
N GLY A 480 -5.02 -26.37 5.02
CA GLY A 480 -3.81 -26.77 4.33
C GLY A 480 -3.94 -26.62 2.81
N PHE A 481 -2.81 -26.43 2.15
CA PHE A 481 -2.71 -26.42 0.70
C PHE A 481 -1.41 -27.07 0.23
N VAL A 482 -1.31 -27.29 -1.08
CA VAL A 482 -0.12 -27.87 -1.71
C VAL A 482 0.65 -26.79 -2.47
N ALA A 483 1.96 -26.74 -2.24
CA ALA A 483 2.91 -26.03 -3.09
C ALA A 483 3.64 -27.04 -3.97
N PHE A 484 3.72 -26.73 -5.27
CA PHE A 484 4.54 -27.47 -6.22
C PHE A 484 5.85 -26.74 -6.46
N SER A 485 6.95 -27.51 -6.60
CA SER A 485 8.26 -26.99 -6.96
C SER A 485 9.00 -27.99 -7.86
N ASN A 486 10.09 -27.55 -8.49
CA ASN A 486 10.93 -28.39 -9.35
C ASN A 486 10.16 -29.16 -10.43
N SER A 487 9.09 -28.56 -10.97
CA SER A 487 8.32 -29.21 -12.03
C SER A 487 9.16 -29.35 -13.30
N SER A 488 9.17 -30.57 -13.87
CA SER A 488 9.87 -30.85 -15.12
C SER A 488 9.22 -30.21 -16.35
N ASP A 489 8.00 -29.67 -16.20
CA ASP A 489 7.28 -28.92 -17.25
C ASP A 489 7.53 -27.41 -17.16
N ASN A 490 8.26 -26.92 -16.15
CA ASN A 490 8.64 -25.51 -16.06
C ASN A 490 9.48 -25.10 -17.25
N ARG A 491 9.24 -23.91 -17.75
CA ARG A 491 10.01 -23.30 -18.84
C ARG A 491 11.22 -22.55 -18.30
N ASP A 492 12.21 -22.38 -19.16
CA ASP A 492 13.43 -21.64 -18.81
C ASP A 492 13.14 -20.14 -18.79
N TYR A 493 13.21 -19.53 -17.61
CA TYR A 493 13.03 -18.09 -17.41
C TYR A 493 14.34 -17.28 -17.59
N GLY A 494 15.45 -17.94 -17.91
CA GLY A 494 16.76 -17.30 -18.12
C GLY A 494 17.35 -16.66 -16.86
N ASP A 495 18.23 -15.69 -17.05
CA ASP A 495 19.01 -15.03 -16.00
C ASP A 495 18.56 -13.58 -15.70
N GLY A 496 17.55 -13.09 -16.41
CA GLY A 496 17.06 -11.71 -16.31
C GLY A 496 17.38 -10.84 -17.53
N ASP A 497 18.18 -11.33 -18.45
CA ASP A 497 18.26 -10.79 -19.81
C ASP A 497 16.99 -11.24 -20.58
N PRO A 498 16.17 -10.31 -21.09
CA PRO A 498 14.96 -10.67 -21.84
C PRO A 498 15.22 -11.43 -23.15
N LYS A 499 16.48 -11.54 -23.59
CA LYS A 499 16.86 -12.32 -24.77
C LYS A 499 17.25 -13.76 -24.45
N LYS A 500 17.35 -14.14 -23.16
CA LYS A 500 17.71 -15.48 -22.71
C LYS A 500 16.53 -16.22 -22.09
N GLY A 501 16.53 -17.55 -22.23
CA GLY A 501 15.43 -18.40 -21.81
C GLY A 501 14.26 -18.41 -22.81
N ASP A 502 13.16 -19.05 -22.44
CA ASP A 502 11.97 -19.22 -23.30
C ASP A 502 11.20 -17.90 -23.45
N ALA A 503 10.87 -17.55 -24.70
CA ALA A 503 10.11 -16.34 -25.03
C ALA A 503 8.71 -16.34 -24.41
N VAL A 504 8.07 -17.53 -24.36
CA VAL A 504 6.82 -17.79 -23.69
C VAL A 504 7.02 -18.93 -22.71
N GLY A 505 6.61 -18.74 -21.47
CA GLY A 505 6.83 -19.77 -20.49
C GLY A 505 5.99 -19.65 -19.22
N TRP A 506 6.21 -20.61 -18.36
CA TRP A 506 5.48 -20.73 -17.10
C TRP A 506 6.26 -21.50 -16.04
N ILE A 507 5.82 -21.33 -14.79
CA ILE A 507 6.19 -22.16 -13.65
C ILE A 507 4.91 -22.78 -13.10
N ASN A 508 4.95 -24.10 -12.85
CA ASN A 508 3.89 -24.89 -12.23
C ASN A 508 2.53 -24.82 -12.95
N ARG A 509 2.51 -24.64 -14.28
CA ARG A 509 1.27 -24.60 -15.08
C ARG A 509 0.55 -25.93 -15.00
N GLY A 510 -0.78 -25.86 -14.79
CA GLY A 510 -1.66 -27.03 -14.76
C GLY A 510 -1.48 -27.97 -13.56
N LEU A 511 -0.52 -27.70 -12.68
CA LEU A 511 -0.41 -28.41 -11.42
C LEU A 511 -1.47 -27.91 -10.44
N SER A 512 -2.27 -28.82 -9.91
CA SER A 512 -3.38 -28.51 -9.04
C SER A 512 -3.61 -29.62 -8.03
N PHE A 513 -4.42 -29.34 -7.02
CA PHE A 513 -4.79 -30.29 -5.97
C PHE A 513 -6.26 -30.11 -5.61
N ASP A 514 -6.88 -31.13 -5.07
CA ASP A 514 -8.18 -31.06 -4.43
C ASP A 514 -8.04 -30.60 -2.97
N GLU A 515 -9.10 -30.65 -2.16
CA GLU A 515 -9.03 -30.30 -0.74
C GLU A 515 -8.05 -31.20 0.01
N VAL A 516 -7.16 -30.61 0.82
CA VAL A 516 -6.28 -31.36 1.73
C VAL A 516 -7.10 -31.80 2.93
N LYS A 517 -7.17 -33.12 3.15
CA LYS A 517 -7.89 -33.73 4.27
C LYS A 517 -6.88 -34.14 5.34
N GLU A 518 -7.01 -33.53 6.52
CA GLU A 518 -6.07 -33.70 7.61
C GLU A 518 -6.74 -34.25 8.88
N THR A 519 -6.06 -35.14 9.55
CA THR A 519 -6.23 -35.51 10.95
C THR A 519 -4.85 -35.48 11.62
N PRO A 520 -4.73 -35.61 12.95
CA PRO A 520 -3.40 -35.63 13.57
C PRO A 520 -2.45 -36.71 13.02
N ASN A 521 -2.98 -37.87 12.59
CA ASN A 521 -2.18 -38.99 12.15
C ASN A 521 -2.22 -39.27 10.64
N ARG A 522 -2.99 -38.48 9.86
CA ARG A 522 -3.23 -38.77 8.45
C ARG A 522 -3.42 -37.47 7.66
N CYS A 523 -2.79 -37.41 6.51
CA CYS A 523 -3.03 -36.33 5.52
C CYS A 523 -3.24 -36.97 4.14
N GLU A 524 -4.32 -36.59 3.46
CA GLU A 524 -4.67 -37.11 2.12
C GLU A 524 -4.97 -35.95 1.18
N VAL A 525 -4.45 -36.03 -0.03
CA VAL A 525 -4.71 -35.05 -1.10
C VAL A 525 -4.66 -35.71 -2.47
N THR A 526 -5.55 -35.31 -3.35
CA THR A 526 -5.54 -35.69 -4.77
C THR A 526 -4.86 -34.58 -5.58
N LEU A 527 -3.86 -34.97 -6.36
CA LEU A 527 -3.03 -34.10 -7.18
C LEU A 527 -3.35 -34.30 -8.66
N ARG A 528 -3.18 -33.27 -9.49
CA ARG A 528 -3.38 -33.33 -10.95
C ARG A 528 -2.31 -32.51 -11.66
N ALA A 529 -1.98 -32.94 -12.88
CA ALA A 529 -1.20 -32.19 -13.84
C ALA A 529 -1.96 -32.18 -15.17
N ALA A 530 -2.45 -31.03 -15.61
CA ALA A 530 -3.21 -30.94 -16.87
C ALA A 530 -3.21 -29.51 -17.43
N HIS A 531 -2.75 -29.36 -18.67
CA HIS A 531 -2.94 -28.15 -19.48
C HIS A 531 -2.76 -28.50 -20.97
N PRO A 532 -3.19 -27.62 -21.91
CA PRO A 532 -3.20 -27.97 -23.34
C PRO A 532 -1.85 -28.31 -23.96
N GLU A 533 -0.76 -27.79 -23.41
CA GLU A 533 0.61 -27.97 -23.94
C GLU A 533 1.46 -28.94 -23.11
N ILE A 534 0.86 -29.62 -22.11
CA ILE A 534 1.58 -30.51 -21.21
C ILE A 534 2.18 -31.71 -21.95
N ARG A 535 3.39 -32.08 -21.57
CA ARG A 535 4.07 -33.27 -22.09
C ARG A 535 4.36 -34.24 -20.96
N TYR A 536 3.66 -35.36 -20.94
CA TYR A 536 3.86 -36.40 -19.93
C TYR A 536 5.07 -37.27 -20.24
N PRO A 537 5.71 -37.88 -19.20
CA PRO A 537 5.40 -37.71 -17.77
C PRO A 537 5.89 -36.36 -17.23
N VAL A 538 5.12 -35.77 -16.32
CA VAL A 538 5.56 -34.59 -15.53
C VAL A 538 6.01 -35.07 -14.15
N ARG A 539 7.08 -34.51 -13.65
CA ARG A 539 7.59 -34.75 -12.30
C ARG A 539 7.61 -33.44 -11.53
N ALA A 540 7.18 -33.44 -10.27
CA ALA A 540 7.25 -32.28 -9.39
C ALA A 540 7.44 -32.69 -7.93
N ASP A 541 8.04 -31.81 -7.13
CA ASP A 541 8.04 -31.92 -5.68
C ASP A 541 6.73 -31.35 -5.14
N VAL A 542 6.20 -32.00 -4.09
CA VAL A 542 4.93 -31.66 -3.45
C VAL A 542 5.18 -31.31 -2.00
N THR A 543 4.92 -30.08 -1.61
CA THR A 543 5.11 -29.58 -0.25
C THR A 543 3.75 -29.27 0.38
N LEU A 544 3.47 -29.84 1.54
CA LEU A 544 2.29 -29.50 2.32
C LEU A 544 2.54 -28.19 3.09
N ARG A 545 1.70 -27.22 2.85
CA ARG A 545 1.78 -25.88 3.46
C ARG A 545 0.55 -25.59 4.31
N ARG A 546 0.69 -24.76 5.32
CA ARG A 546 -0.37 -24.30 6.22
C ARG A 546 -1.17 -25.46 6.81
N ARG A 547 -0.48 -26.56 7.16
CA ARG A 547 -1.08 -27.74 7.80
C ARG A 547 -1.80 -27.33 9.08
N GLN A 548 -2.98 -27.85 9.30
CA GLN A 548 -3.82 -27.50 10.44
C GLN A 548 -3.77 -28.56 11.55
N GLN A 549 -3.64 -29.82 11.19
CA GLN A 549 -3.70 -30.94 12.12
C GLN A 549 -2.53 -31.93 11.99
N PHE A 550 -2.09 -32.21 10.76
CA PHE A 550 -1.04 -33.19 10.49
C PHE A 550 0.35 -32.59 10.72
N HIS A 551 0.91 -32.83 11.91
CA HIS A 551 2.22 -32.29 12.32
C HIS A 551 3.17 -33.39 12.80
N PRO A 552 3.63 -34.27 11.92
CA PRO A 552 4.60 -35.30 12.31
C PRO A 552 5.89 -34.66 12.82
N ALA A 553 6.47 -35.24 13.86
CA ALA A 553 7.68 -34.69 14.48
C ALA A 553 8.89 -34.80 13.53
N PRO A 554 9.76 -33.77 13.43
CA PRO A 554 10.99 -33.85 12.67
C PRO A 554 11.83 -35.08 13.12
N GLY A 555 12.35 -35.84 12.14
CA GLY A 555 13.10 -37.06 12.39
C GLY A 555 12.24 -38.31 12.64
N SER A 556 10.92 -38.21 12.85
CA SER A 556 10.03 -39.36 12.88
C SER A 556 9.87 -39.97 11.48
N THR A 557 9.42 -41.22 11.42
CA THR A 557 9.13 -41.91 10.17
C THR A 557 7.64 -41.87 9.89
N ILE A 558 7.27 -41.49 8.68
CA ILE A 558 5.90 -41.54 8.14
C ILE A 558 5.82 -42.48 6.96
N GLN A 559 4.62 -43.04 6.73
CA GLN A 559 4.31 -43.78 5.51
C GLN A 559 3.79 -42.82 4.46
N VAL A 560 4.36 -42.89 3.25
CA VAL A 560 3.97 -42.10 2.09
C VAL A 560 3.45 -43.04 1.03
N THR A 561 2.15 -42.95 0.74
CA THR A 561 1.50 -43.74 -0.31
C THR A 561 1.15 -42.86 -1.49
N VAL A 562 1.69 -43.22 -2.65
CA VAL A 562 1.41 -42.57 -3.94
C VAL A 562 0.74 -43.60 -4.87
N ASN A 563 -0.51 -43.37 -5.25
CA ASN A 563 -1.31 -44.28 -6.09
C ASN A 563 -1.25 -45.74 -5.60
N GLY A 564 -1.37 -45.96 -4.30
CA GLY A 564 -1.35 -47.27 -3.67
C GLY A 564 0.03 -47.89 -3.44
N LYS A 565 1.12 -47.25 -3.87
CA LYS A 565 2.48 -47.67 -3.58
C LYS A 565 3.01 -46.94 -2.34
N THR A 566 3.29 -47.66 -1.28
CA THR A 566 3.76 -47.13 0.00
C THR A 566 5.28 -47.19 0.13
N THR A 567 5.87 -46.14 0.66
CA THR A 567 7.27 -46.05 1.05
C THR A 567 7.40 -45.34 2.40
N SER A 568 8.46 -45.60 3.13
CA SER A 568 8.74 -44.90 4.39
C SER A 568 9.60 -43.67 4.11
N MET A 569 9.33 -42.57 4.80
CA MET A 569 10.09 -41.33 4.71
C MET A 569 10.36 -40.75 6.09
N GLN A 570 11.57 -40.26 6.34
CA GLN A 570 11.86 -39.49 7.54
C GLN A 570 11.34 -38.05 7.35
N VAL A 571 10.66 -37.54 8.37
CA VAL A 571 10.14 -36.18 8.38
C VAL A 571 11.31 -35.19 8.43
N PRO A 572 11.41 -34.27 7.44
CA PRO A 572 12.50 -33.30 7.42
C PRO A 572 12.36 -32.24 8.55
N SER A 573 13.47 -31.62 8.94
CA SER A 573 13.45 -30.47 9.85
C SER A 573 12.85 -29.20 9.23
N GLY A 574 12.72 -29.15 7.92
CA GLY A 574 12.10 -28.06 7.14
C GLY A 574 10.67 -28.40 6.68
N PRO A 575 10.21 -27.78 5.60
CA PRO A 575 8.88 -28.02 5.04
C PRO A 575 8.68 -29.51 4.67
N LEU A 576 7.52 -30.07 5.02
CA LEU A 576 7.18 -31.44 4.66
C LEU A 576 6.98 -31.55 3.15
N THR A 577 8.01 -32.07 2.48
CA THR A 577 8.08 -32.16 1.02
C THR A 577 8.24 -33.60 0.59
N ILE A 578 7.39 -34.05 -0.32
CA ILE A 578 7.48 -35.35 -0.99
C ILE A 578 8.12 -35.10 -2.37
N PRO A 579 9.38 -35.52 -2.57
CA PRO A 579 10.08 -35.22 -3.81
C PRO A 579 9.65 -36.12 -4.97
N GLY A 580 9.68 -35.58 -6.17
CA GLY A 580 9.62 -36.34 -7.42
C GLY A 580 8.33 -37.08 -7.70
N ILE A 581 7.18 -36.56 -7.26
CA ILE A 581 5.87 -37.12 -7.64
C ILE A 581 5.73 -37.11 -9.16
N VAL A 582 5.36 -38.28 -9.74
CA VAL A 582 5.25 -38.49 -11.18
C VAL A 582 3.78 -38.49 -11.61
N PHE A 583 3.46 -37.61 -12.53
CA PHE A 583 2.18 -37.58 -13.26
C PHE A 583 2.43 -38.22 -14.64
N ALA A 584 2.02 -39.49 -14.78
CA ALA A 584 2.26 -40.24 -16.00
C ALA A 584 1.32 -39.84 -17.14
N ASP A 585 0.14 -39.35 -16.80
CA ASP A 585 -0.91 -38.87 -17.70
C ASP A 585 -1.80 -37.84 -16.98
N SER A 586 -2.95 -37.49 -17.53
CA SER A 586 -3.91 -36.53 -16.96
C SER A 586 -4.73 -37.09 -15.78
N LYS A 587 -4.57 -38.35 -15.42
CA LYS A 587 -5.30 -38.95 -14.30
C LYS A 587 -4.83 -38.40 -12.96
N PRO A 588 -5.75 -38.33 -11.98
CA PRO A 588 -5.39 -37.91 -10.63
C PRO A 588 -4.34 -38.79 -9.98
N VAL A 589 -3.45 -38.21 -9.21
CA VAL A 589 -2.49 -38.90 -8.33
C VAL A 589 -2.95 -38.73 -6.89
N THR A 590 -3.22 -39.83 -6.19
CA THR A 590 -3.54 -39.78 -4.76
C THR A 590 -2.26 -39.83 -3.94
N LEU A 591 -2.10 -38.86 -3.05
CA LEU A 591 -1.02 -38.81 -2.06
C LEU A 591 -1.63 -38.95 -0.67
N LEU A 592 -1.15 -39.96 0.09
CA LEU A 592 -1.53 -40.24 1.46
C LEU A 592 -0.29 -40.29 2.34
N LEU A 593 -0.33 -39.58 3.46
CA LEU A 593 0.69 -39.57 4.50
C LEU A 593 0.10 -40.06 5.80
N GLU A 594 0.77 -40.99 6.49
CA GLU A 594 0.32 -41.56 7.77
C GLU A 594 1.50 -41.65 8.74
N GLN A 595 1.23 -41.33 10.04
CA GLN A 595 2.16 -41.55 11.16
C GLN A 595 2.02 -42.94 11.72
#